data_df0aa9735c6649348287644725b8ac82
#
_entry.id   df0aa9735c6649348287644725b8ac82
#
_cell.length_a   1.000
_cell.length_b   1.000
_cell.length_c   1.000
_cell.angle_alpha   90.00
_cell.angle_beta   90.00
_cell.angle_gamma   90.00
#
_symmetry.space_group_name_H-M   'P 1'
#
loop_
_entity.id
_entity.type
_entity.pdbx_description
1 polymer ?
#
loop_
_entity_poly.entity_id
_entity_poly.type
_entity_poly.pdbx_seq_one_letter_code
_entity_poly.pdbx_strand_id
1 'polypeptide(L)'
;MNSSSTSTRSSWTGMVPVEDTALAVTDTGGSGIPVVYLNGQFATQGYWRRTIAELGTGFRHITYDERARGKKSLRSADYSFEAAVRDVDAVLAARGVERAVVVGWSYGAVVAAHWADRNPDRTLGLVLVDGAFPYDWIDEAMKQRIRKMFKQMQWFMVPMRVTGITPRMSAAQQAESNIELGELSRTSELGPVLDRLAVQTRYVVASGTSLGSKGDEQEVIRTSLDGVTARNPNIKVSAKVASNHGALLKKDAPAIAEAVRDVAGPSAV
;
A
#
# COMPACT_ATOMS: atom_id res chain seq x y z
N MET A 1 38.71 2.71 21.84
CA MET A 1 37.31 2.87 22.21
C MET A 1 36.67 3.84 21.21
N ASN A 2 36.15 3.31 20.13
CA ASN A 2 35.41 4.12 19.14
C ASN A 2 33.93 4.13 19.54
N SER A 3 33.47 5.17 20.15
CA SER A 3 32.06 5.46 20.34
C SER A 3 31.46 5.86 18.99
N SER A 4 30.89 4.91 18.27
CA SER A 4 29.99 5.19 17.16
C SER A 4 28.75 5.89 17.73
N SER A 5 28.72 7.22 17.63
CA SER A 5 27.51 8.00 17.90
C SER A 5 26.46 7.60 16.90
N THR A 6 25.52 6.77 17.26
CA THR A 6 24.26 6.52 16.54
C THR A 6 23.48 7.83 16.56
N SER A 7 23.67 8.65 15.53
CA SER A 7 22.87 9.87 15.33
C SER A 7 21.41 9.47 15.16
N THR A 8 20.61 9.63 16.19
CA THR A 8 19.15 9.47 16.10
C THR A 8 18.61 10.51 15.13
N ARG A 9 18.16 10.08 13.97
CA ARG A 9 17.55 11.00 12.98
C ARG A 9 16.28 11.61 13.59
N SER A 10 16.17 12.91 13.55
CA SER A 10 14.97 13.65 13.98
C SER A 10 13.78 13.36 13.05
N SER A 11 12.56 13.55 13.56
CA SER A 11 11.35 13.51 12.72
C SER A 11 11.44 14.54 11.60
N TRP A 12 10.89 14.20 10.44
CA TRP A 12 10.91 15.04 9.26
C TRP A 12 9.59 14.99 8.50
N THR A 13 9.13 16.12 8.03
CA THR A 13 7.99 16.23 7.12
C THR A 13 8.34 17.24 6.03
N GLY A 14 8.16 16.84 4.79
CA GLY A 14 8.53 17.71 3.65
C GLY A 14 8.08 17.12 2.32
N MET A 15 8.58 17.72 1.25
CA MET A 15 8.34 17.29 -0.12
C MET A 15 9.57 16.58 -0.65
N VAL A 16 9.36 15.39 -1.21
CA VAL A 16 10.40 14.63 -1.92
C VAL A 16 10.16 14.80 -3.41
N PRO A 17 11.08 15.43 -4.15
CA PRO A 17 11.01 15.52 -5.61
C PRO A 17 11.12 14.13 -6.23
N VAL A 18 10.25 13.84 -7.19
CA VAL A 18 10.25 12.58 -7.96
C VAL A 18 9.87 12.90 -9.40
N GLU A 19 10.80 12.70 -10.33
CA GLU A 19 10.56 12.97 -11.76
C GLU A 19 9.97 14.37 -12.00
N ASP A 20 8.75 14.45 -12.53
CA ASP A 20 8.02 15.69 -12.84
C ASP A 20 7.16 16.22 -11.67
N THR A 21 7.25 15.60 -10.49
CA THR A 21 6.35 15.86 -9.36
C THR A 21 7.10 15.92 -8.02
N ALA A 22 6.38 16.10 -6.94
CA ALA A 22 6.89 15.96 -5.58
C ALA A 22 5.83 15.36 -4.66
N LEU A 23 6.26 14.45 -3.79
CA LEU A 23 5.42 13.71 -2.86
C LEU A 23 5.55 14.30 -1.45
N ALA A 24 4.42 14.44 -0.77
CA ALA A 24 4.40 14.82 0.64
C ALA A 24 4.74 13.59 1.49
N VAL A 25 5.86 13.66 2.20
CA VAL A 25 6.40 12.54 3.00
C VAL A 25 6.49 12.94 4.46
N THR A 26 6.17 12.02 5.35
CA THR A 26 6.39 12.13 6.79
C THR A 26 7.26 10.94 7.24
N ASP A 27 8.30 11.24 8.02
CA ASP A 27 9.24 10.29 8.58
C ASP A 27 9.35 10.58 10.09
N THR A 28 9.02 9.61 10.92
CA THR A 28 9.12 9.80 12.38
C THR A 28 10.55 9.91 12.90
N GLY A 29 11.52 9.55 12.06
CA GLY A 29 12.92 9.48 12.52
C GLY A 29 13.14 8.32 13.49
N GLY A 30 14.20 8.43 14.28
CA GLY A 30 14.60 7.39 15.24
C GLY A 30 15.56 6.36 14.64
N SER A 31 15.97 5.41 15.50
CA SER A 31 16.86 4.29 15.16
C SER A 31 16.11 2.95 14.99
N GLY A 32 14.77 2.97 15.12
CA GLY A 32 13.95 1.77 14.98
C GLY A 32 13.97 1.19 13.57
N ILE A 33 13.42 -0.01 13.42
CA ILE A 33 13.31 -0.69 12.13
C ILE A 33 12.47 0.16 11.17
N PRO A 34 12.98 0.49 9.96
CA PRO A 34 12.23 1.28 9.00
C PRO A 34 11.00 0.52 8.48
N VAL A 35 9.85 1.19 8.47
CA VAL A 35 8.60 0.71 7.89
C VAL A 35 8.09 1.75 6.91
N VAL A 36 7.90 1.37 5.64
CA VAL A 36 7.29 2.22 4.64
C VAL A 36 5.85 1.78 4.37
N TYR A 37 4.94 2.75 4.28
CA TYR A 37 3.50 2.51 4.14
C TYR A 37 2.99 3.00 2.79
N LEU A 38 2.34 2.10 2.05
CA LEU A 38 1.78 2.32 0.73
C LEU A 38 0.25 2.35 0.82
N ASN A 39 -0.34 3.46 0.38
CA ASN A 39 -1.77 3.71 0.58
C ASN A 39 -2.65 2.93 -0.41
N GLY A 40 -3.88 2.68 -0.01
CA GLY A 40 -4.93 2.28 -0.94
C GLY A 40 -5.24 3.39 -1.94
N GLN A 41 -5.83 3.00 -3.06
CA GLN A 41 -6.18 3.96 -4.11
C GLN A 41 -7.08 5.07 -3.53
N PHE A 42 -6.73 6.31 -3.79
CA PHE A 42 -7.39 7.52 -3.28
C PHE A 42 -7.25 7.80 -1.78
N ALA A 43 -6.57 6.95 -1.03
CA ALA A 43 -6.26 7.21 0.38
C ALA A 43 -5.07 8.18 0.54
N THR A 44 -4.81 8.56 1.77
CA THR A 44 -3.68 9.41 2.16
C THR A 44 -2.90 8.79 3.31
N GLN A 45 -1.67 9.24 3.52
CA GLN A 45 -0.80 8.77 4.59
C GLN A 45 -1.44 8.81 5.99
N GLY A 46 -2.41 9.69 6.21
CA GLY A 46 -3.10 9.81 7.50
C GLY A 46 -3.92 8.58 7.91
N TYR A 47 -4.20 7.65 7.01
CA TYR A 47 -4.88 6.40 7.32
C TYR A 47 -4.03 5.48 8.21
N TRP A 48 -2.70 5.57 8.15
CA TRP A 48 -1.78 4.73 8.90
C TRP A 48 -1.58 5.14 10.36
N ARG A 49 -2.13 6.28 10.78
CA ARG A 49 -1.92 6.87 12.09
C ARG A 49 -2.13 5.89 13.25
N ARG A 50 -3.15 5.02 13.18
CA ARG A 50 -3.43 4.05 14.25
C ARG A 50 -2.42 2.91 14.26
N THR A 51 -2.06 2.37 13.12
CA THR A 51 -1.02 1.33 13.01
C THR A 51 0.33 1.85 13.52
N ILE A 52 0.67 3.10 13.19
CA ILE A 52 1.89 3.76 13.69
C ILE A 52 1.85 3.88 15.22
N ALA A 53 0.72 4.28 15.79
CA ALA A 53 0.57 4.39 17.24
C ALA A 53 0.69 3.03 17.94
N GLU A 54 0.15 1.96 17.36
CA GLU A 54 0.24 0.58 17.88
C GLU A 54 1.67 0.02 17.83
N LEU A 55 2.45 0.37 16.80
CA LEU A 55 3.84 -0.07 16.64
C LEU A 55 4.78 0.70 17.56
N GLY A 56 4.51 1.98 17.80
CA GLY A 56 5.30 2.82 18.69
C GLY A 56 6.72 3.13 18.18
N THR A 57 7.59 3.55 19.10
CA THR A 57 8.93 4.07 18.81
C THR A 57 9.99 3.02 18.50
N GLY A 58 9.69 1.74 18.64
CA GLY A 58 10.57 0.64 18.20
C GLY A 58 10.77 0.57 16.67
N PHE A 59 9.92 1.30 15.94
CA PHE A 59 9.95 1.40 14.49
C PHE A 59 10.13 2.85 14.04
N ARG A 60 10.77 3.03 12.86
CA ARG A 60 10.85 4.29 12.15
C ARG A 60 9.82 4.27 11.02
N HIS A 61 8.81 5.11 11.09
CA HIS A 61 7.67 5.10 10.18
C HIS A 61 7.85 6.12 9.07
N ILE A 62 7.73 5.65 7.82
CA ILE A 62 7.80 6.48 6.62
C ILE A 62 6.48 6.36 5.88
N THR A 63 5.73 7.45 5.81
CA THR A 63 4.46 7.54 5.09
C THR A 63 4.54 8.62 4.04
N TYR A 64 3.79 8.47 2.96
CA TYR A 64 3.70 9.51 1.94
C TYR A 64 2.33 9.51 1.25
N ASP A 65 1.98 10.65 0.67
CA ASP A 65 0.85 10.76 -0.24
C ASP A 65 1.36 10.57 -1.67
N GLU A 66 0.77 9.67 -2.43
CA GLU A 66 1.11 9.43 -3.83
C GLU A 66 0.82 10.66 -4.69
N ARG A 67 1.23 10.64 -5.94
CA ARG A 67 1.04 11.69 -6.96
C ARG A 67 -0.40 12.18 -6.98
N ALA A 68 -0.60 13.50 -6.88
CA ALA A 68 -1.88 14.19 -6.80
C ALA A 68 -2.79 13.78 -5.62
N ARG A 69 -2.28 13.08 -4.60
CA ARG A 69 -3.01 12.72 -3.38
C ARG A 69 -2.84 13.75 -2.27
N GLY A 70 -3.74 13.69 -1.30
CA GLY A 70 -3.71 14.61 -0.16
C GLY A 70 -3.76 16.07 -0.59
N LYS A 71 -3.31 16.97 0.28
CA LYS A 71 -3.29 18.41 0.00
C LYS A 71 -2.00 18.90 -0.64
N LYS A 72 -0.89 18.17 -0.44
CA LYS A 72 0.46 18.68 -0.72
C LYS A 72 1.13 18.01 -1.92
N SER A 73 1.01 16.68 -2.10
CA SER A 73 1.66 15.99 -3.22
C SER A 73 1.23 16.57 -4.56
N LEU A 74 2.18 16.88 -5.41
CA LEU A 74 1.90 17.58 -6.65
C LEU A 74 1.28 16.65 -7.71
N ARG A 75 0.75 17.25 -8.78
CA ARG A 75 0.31 16.53 -9.97
C ARG A 75 1.51 16.02 -10.74
N SER A 76 1.30 15.02 -11.57
CA SER A 76 2.27 14.46 -12.51
C SER A 76 1.63 14.28 -13.88
N ALA A 77 2.42 14.10 -14.88
CA ALA A 77 1.97 13.59 -16.18
C ALA A 77 1.78 12.07 -16.17
N ASP A 78 2.53 11.36 -15.31
CA ASP A 78 2.53 9.90 -15.18
C ASP A 78 1.86 9.45 -13.88
N TYR A 79 0.76 8.69 -14.00
CA TYR A 79 0.04 8.05 -12.91
C TYR A 79 0.00 6.52 -13.08
N SER A 80 0.90 5.97 -13.86
CA SER A 80 1.00 4.52 -14.09
C SER A 80 1.37 3.78 -12.81
N PHE A 81 1.08 2.50 -12.80
CA PHE A 81 1.51 1.60 -11.75
C PHE A 81 3.05 1.60 -11.58
N GLU A 82 3.78 1.60 -12.68
CA GLU A 82 5.25 1.65 -12.65
C GLU A 82 5.78 2.95 -12.02
N ALA A 83 5.09 4.07 -12.23
CA ALA A 83 5.43 5.31 -11.53
C ALA A 83 5.25 5.16 -10.01
N ALA A 84 4.17 4.51 -9.55
CA ALA A 84 3.96 4.26 -8.13
C ALA A 84 5.04 3.33 -7.53
N VAL A 85 5.52 2.34 -8.27
CA VAL A 85 6.63 1.48 -7.85
C VAL A 85 7.94 2.27 -7.72
N ARG A 86 8.25 3.15 -8.69
CA ARG A 86 9.43 4.04 -8.63
C ARG A 86 9.36 5.05 -7.50
N ASP A 87 8.16 5.52 -7.14
CA ASP A 87 7.96 6.45 -6.03
C ASP A 87 8.42 5.86 -4.69
N VAL A 88 8.29 4.54 -4.48
CA VAL A 88 8.82 3.84 -3.29
C VAL A 88 10.32 4.02 -3.19
N ASP A 89 11.04 3.78 -4.30
CA ASP A 89 12.50 3.94 -4.35
C ASP A 89 12.94 5.38 -4.06
N ALA A 90 12.27 6.36 -4.66
CA ALA A 90 12.57 7.77 -4.47
C ALA A 90 12.35 8.21 -3.01
N VAL A 91 11.27 7.76 -2.38
CA VAL A 91 10.97 8.07 -0.97
C VAL A 91 12.00 7.44 -0.05
N LEU A 92 12.32 6.15 -0.21
CA LEU A 92 13.31 5.46 0.60
C LEU A 92 14.70 6.08 0.44
N ALA A 93 15.13 6.37 -0.79
CA ALA A 93 16.41 7.02 -1.08
C ALA A 93 16.51 8.41 -0.44
N ALA A 94 15.48 9.26 -0.60
CA ALA A 94 15.44 10.59 0.00
C ALA A 94 15.46 10.58 1.54
N ARG A 95 15.01 9.48 2.16
CA ARG A 95 15.06 9.30 3.61
C ARG A 95 16.30 8.51 4.07
N GLY A 96 17.18 8.12 3.17
CA GLY A 96 18.39 7.33 3.44
C GLY A 96 18.04 6.00 4.10
N VAL A 97 17.06 5.29 3.53
CA VAL A 97 16.61 3.98 3.96
C VAL A 97 17.02 2.95 2.90
N GLU A 98 17.92 2.07 3.28
CA GLU A 98 18.40 0.99 2.40
C GLU A 98 17.44 -0.20 2.42
N ARG A 99 16.96 -0.57 3.60
CA ARG A 99 16.08 -1.72 3.82
C ARG A 99 14.89 -1.33 4.69
N ALA A 100 13.70 -1.83 4.38
CA ALA A 100 12.49 -1.55 5.15
C ALA A 100 11.54 -2.74 5.20
N VAL A 101 10.70 -2.80 6.23
CA VAL A 101 9.43 -3.53 6.16
C VAL A 101 8.49 -2.73 5.27
N VAL A 102 7.86 -3.39 4.31
CA VAL A 102 6.93 -2.75 3.38
C VAL A 102 5.50 -3.15 3.74
N VAL A 103 4.66 -2.17 3.98
CA VAL A 103 3.25 -2.38 4.35
C VAL A 103 2.37 -1.72 3.29
N GLY A 104 1.55 -2.50 2.61
CA GLY A 104 0.65 -1.98 1.59
C GLY A 104 -0.81 -2.31 1.88
N TRP A 105 -1.71 -1.36 1.64
CA TRP A 105 -3.16 -1.56 1.73
C TRP A 105 -3.83 -1.44 0.38
N SER A 106 -4.71 -2.41 0.02
CA SER A 106 -5.49 -2.35 -1.23
C SER A 106 -4.59 -2.20 -2.46
N TYR A 107 -4.68 -1.10 -3.21
CA TYR A 107 -3.76 -0.75 -4.30
C TYR A 107 -2.30 -0.79 -3.86
N GLY A 108 -2.01 -0.19 -2.70
CA GLY A 108 -0.66 -0.19 -2.13
C GLY A 108 -0.12 -1.59 -1.83
N ALA A 109 -0.99 -2.58 -1.60
CA ALA A 109 -0.56 -3.97 -1.43
C ALA A 109 -0.03 -4.58 -2.75
N VAL A 110 -0.65 -4.23 -3.88
CA VAL A 110 -0.15 -4.67 -5.21
C VAL A 110 1.19 -4.01 -5.51
N VAL A 111 1.32 -2.69 -5.26
CA VAL A 111 2.59 -1.97 -5.39
C VAL A 111 3.67 -2.60 -4.49
N ALA A 112 3.33 -2.88 -3.23
CA ALA A 112 4.23 -3.49 -2.26
C ALA A 112 4.74 -4.88 -2.70
N ALA A 113 3.85 -5.72 -3.21
CA ALA A 113 4.20 -7.05 -3.71
C ALA A 113 5.17 -6.99 -4.91
N HIS A 114 4.87 -6.15 -5.90
CA HIS A 114 5.74 -5.96 -7.05
C HIS A 114 7.09 -5.32 -6.69
N TRP A 115 7.09 -4.35 -5.78
CA TRP A 115 8.32 -3.72 -5.33
C TRP A 115 9.21 -4.72 -4.57
N ALA A 116 8.63 -5.52 -3.67
CA ALA A 116 9.34 -6.54 -2.89
C ALA A 116 9.89 -7.67 -3.78
N ASP A 117 9.13 -8.12 -4.78
CA ASP A 117 9.60 -9.12 -5.78
C ASP A 117 10.85 -8.62 -6.53
N ARG A 118 10.90 -7.33 -6.86
CA ARG A 118 12.03 -6.69 -7.57
C ARG A 118 13.19 -6.31 -6.65
N ASN A 119 12.94 -6.18 -5.34
CA ASN A 119 13.91 -5.71 -4.35
C ASN A 119 13.99 -6.62 -3.11
N PRO A 120 14.21 -7.93 -3.26
CA PRO A 120 14.20 -8.87 -2.12
C PRO A 120 15.25 -8.51 -1.07
N ASP A 121 16.45 -8.06 -1.48
CA ASP A 121 17.55 -7.69 -0.57
C ASP A 121 17.27 -6.40 0.21
N ARG A 122 16.34 -5.58 -0.26
CA ARG A 122 15.94 -4.33 0.37
C ARG A 122 14.66 -4.46 1.21
N THR A 123 14.00 -5.62 1.16
CA THR A 123 12.75 -5.90 1.87
C THR A 123 13.05 -6.72 3.12
N LEU A 124 12.84 -6.14 4.30
CA LEU A 124 12.98 -6.85 5.58
C LEU A 124 11.81 -7.79 5.85
N GLY A 125 10.65 -7.49 5.29
CA GLY A 125 9.43 -8.25 5.36
C GLY A 125 8.30 -7.49 4.67
N LEU A 126 7.21 -8.18 4.36
CA LEU A 126 6.10 -7.64 3.59
C LEU A 126 4.76 -7.88 4.33
N VAL A 127 3.94 -6.84 4.45
CA VAL A 127 2.58 -6.94 4.99
C VAL A 127 1.58 -6.44 3.96
N LEU A 128 0.69 -7.31 3.52
CA LEU A 128 -0.35 -7.06 2.52
C LEU A 128 -1.70 -6.96 3.23
N VAL A 129 -2.24 -5.75 3.29
CA VAL A 129 -3.47 -5.45 4.03
C VAL A 129 -4.63 -5.37 3.05
N ASP A 130 -5.46 -6.37 3.07
CA ASP A 130 -6.70 -6.52 2.27
C ASP A 130 -6.53 -6.08 0.80
N GLY A 131 -5.50 -6.62 0.17
CA GLY A 131 -5.14 -6.34 -1.23
C GLY A 131 -4.12 -7.34 -1.76
N ALA A 132 -3.73 -7.20 -3.02
CA ALA A 132 -2.87 -8.13 -3.75
C ALA A 132 -3.46 -9.56 -3.80
N PHE A 133 -4.74 -9.64 -4.14
CA PHE A 133 -5.43 -10.90 -4.40
C PHE A 133 -5.35 -11.23 -5.90
N PRO A 134 -4.82 -12.39 -6.31
CA PRO A 134 -4.82 -12.79 -7.72
C PRO A 134 -6.22 -13.26 -8.13
N TYR A 135 -6.98 -12.37 -8.78
CA TYR A 135 -8.37 -12.61 -9.15
C TYR A 135 -8.75 -11.94 -10.47
N ASP A 136 -9.34 -12.73 -11.38
CA ASP A 136 -9.74 -12.30 -12.71
C ASP A 136 -11.14 -11.69 -12.68
N TRP A 137 -11.24 -10.38 -12.51
CA TRP A 137 -12.51 -9.67 -12.41
C TRP A 137 -12.73 -8.61 -13.52
N ILE A 138 -11.67 -8.27 -14.24
CA ILE A 138 -11.73 -7.19 -15.22
C ILE A 138 -11.84 -7.74 -16.65
N ASP A 139 -12.91 -7.33 -17.32
CA ASP A 139 -13.15 -7.55 -18.75
C ASP A 139 -13.46 -6.22 -19.45
N GLU A 140 -13.68 -6.23 -20.75
CA GLU A 140 -13.95 -5.02 -21.52
C GLU A 140 -15.26 -4.33 -21.08
N ALA A 141 -16.27 -5.09 -20.69
CA ALA A 141 -17.53 -4.54 -20.17
C ALA A 141 -17.30 -3.81 -18.84
N MET A 142 -16.49 -4.39 -17.95
CA MET A 142 -16.13 -3.78 -16.67
C MET A 142 -15.29 -2.51 -16.88
N LYS A 143 -14.32 -2.50 -17.81
CA LYS A 143 -13.55 -1.30 -18.17
C LYS A 143 -14.45 -0.15 -18.59
N GLN A 144 -15.44 -0.43 -19.43
CA GLN A 144 -16.41 0.59 -19.87
C GLN A 144 -17.27 1.10 -18.70
N ARG A 145 -17.68 0.22 -17.78
CA ARG A 145 -18.41 0.61 -16.57
C ARG A 145 -17.57 1.52 -15.67
N ILE A 146 -16.30 1.18 -15.46
CA ILE A 146 -15.35 1.98 -14.67
C ILE A 146 -15.22 3.39 -15.29
N ARG A 147 -14.96 3.49 -16.60
CA ARG A 147 -14.86 4.78 -17.29
C ARG A 147 -16.13 5.62 -17.16
N LYS A 148 -17.30 5.00 -17.35
CA LYS A 148 -18.60 5.66 -17.19
C LYS A 148 -18.82 6.14 -15.75
N MET A 149 -18.51 5.31 -14.76
CA MET A 149 -18.66 5.63 -13.34
C MET A 149 -17.81 6.86 -12.97
N PHE A 150 -16.52 6.89 -13.27
CA PHE A 150 -15.67 8.03 -12.96
C PHE A 150 -16.08 9.31 -13.70
N LYS A 151 -16.55 9.19 -14.96
CA LYS A 151 -17.09 10.32 -15.71
C LYS A 151 -18.34 10.90 -15.03
N GLN A 152 -19.22 10.06 -14.50
CA GLN A 152 -20.42 10.51 -13.78
C GLN A 152 -20.09 11.11 -12.41
N MET A 153 -19.11 10.51 -11.68
CA MET A 153 -18.72 10.97 -10.35
C MET A 153 -17.93 12.29 -10.36
N GLN A 154 -17.37 12.71 -11.48
CA GLN A 154 -16.50 13.90 -11.54
C GLN A 154 -17.13 15.16 -10.96
N TRP A 155 -18.44 15.36 -11.14
CA TRP A 155 -19.16 16.52 -10.64
C TRP A 155 -19.14 16.61 -9.11
N PHE A 156 -19.18 15.47 -8.42
CA PHE A 156 -19.11 15.41 -6.96
C PHE A 156 -17.66 15.46 -6.46
N MET A 157 -16.73 14.91 -7.22
CA MET A 157 -15.33 14.80 -6.81
C MET A 157 -14.56 16.11 -6.97
N VAL A 158 -14.90 16.94 -7.97
CA VAL A 158 -14.17 18.18 -8.27
C VAL A 158 -14.19 19.16 -7.07
N PRO A 159 -15.31 19.47 -6.42
CA PRO A 159 -15.32 20.33 -5.24
C PRO A 159 -14.49 19.78 -4.06
N MET A 160 -14.43 18.45 -3.91
CA MET A 160 -13.72 17.80 -2.81
C MET A 160 -12.18 17.76 -3.00
N ARG A 161 -11.66 18.12 -4.17
CA ARG A 161 -10.22 18.19 -4.44
C ARG A 161 -9.49 19.19 -3.54
N VAL A 162 -10.15 20.30 -3.20
CA VAL A 162 -9.58 21.34 -2.33
C VAL A 162 -9.34 20.82 -0.91
N THR A 163 -10.18 19.88 -0.44
CA THR A 163 -10.03 19.27 0.88
C THR A 163 -8.92 18.23 0.95
N GLY A 164 -8.41 17.76 -0.21
CA GLY A 164 -7.45 16.67 -0.31
C GLY A 164 -8.06 15.26 -0.10
N ILE A 165 -9.39 15.17 0.03
CA ILE A 165 -10.11 13.89 0.18
C ILE A 165 -10.12 13.13 -1.15
N THR A 166 -10.27 13.83 -2.27
CA THR A 166 -10.21 13.23 -3.60
C THR A 166 -8.92 13.62 -4.33
N PRO A 167 -8.37 12.74 -5.18
CA PRO A 167 -7.16 13.03 -5.93
C PRO A 167 -7.38 14.17 -6.94
N ARG A 168 -6.31 14.90 -7.22
CA ARG A 168 -6.31 15.96 -8.23
C ARG A 168 -6.00 15.46 -9.64
N MET A 169 -6.48 14.26 -9.92
CA MET A 169 -6.46 13.60 -11.23
C MET A 169 -7.76 13.89 -12.00
N SER A 170 -7.73 13.81 -13.32
CA SER A 170 -8.95 13.79 -14.13
C SER A 170 -9.76 12.51 -13.90
N ALA A 171 -11.04 12.53 -14.26
CA ALA A 171 -11.87 11.31 -14.19
C ALA A 171 -11.32 10.18 -15.08
N ALA A 172 -10.78 10.53 -16.24
CA ALA A 172 -10.15 9.55 -17.14
C ALA A 172 -8.91 8.92 -16.48
N GLN A 173 -7.99 9.72 -15.93
CA GLN A 173 -6.80 9.21 -15.24
C GLN A 173 -7.16 8.30 -14.06
N GLN A 174 -8.19 8.65 -13.30
CA GLN A 174 -8.67 7.80 -12.20
C GLN A 174 -9.27 6.48 -12.71
N ALA A 175 -10.03 6.52 -13.81
CA ALA A 175 -10.59 5.33 -14.43
C ALA A 175 -9.47 4.40 -14.96
N GLU A 176 -8.49 4.94 -15.69
CA GLU A 176 -7.39 4.14 -16.22
C GLU A 176 -6.53 3.53 -15.11
N SER A 177 -6.24 4.27 -14.04
CA SER A 177 -5.53 3.71 -12.87
C SER A 177 -6.30 2.57 -12.18
N ASN A 178 -7.65 2.60 -12.17
CA ASN A 178 -8.46 1.48 -11.67
C ASN A 178 -8.46 0.28 -12.62
N ILE A 179 -8.48 0.54 -13.92
CA ILE A 179 -8.42 -0.50 -14.95
C ILE A 179 -7.07 -1.21 -14.88
N GLU A 180 -5.98 -0.45 -14.82
CA GLU A 180 -4.62 -0.97 -14.68
C GLU A 180 -4.47 -1.84 -13.42
N LEU A 181 -5.01 -1.40 -12.27
CA LEU A 181 -5.04 -2.21 -11.05
C LEU A 181 -5.77 -3.55 -11.28
N GLY A 182 -6.91 -3.52 -11.98
CA GLY A 182 -7.65 -4.75 -12.30
C GLY A 182 -6.87 -5.70 -13.19
N GLU A 183 -6.15 -5.16 -14.18
CA GLU A 183 -5.30 -5.97 -15.06
C GLU A 183 -4.11 -6.57 -14.31
N LEU A 184 -3.44 -5.80 -13.47
CA LEU A 184 -2.33 -6.27 -12.62
C LEU A 184 -2.77 -7.26 -11.54
N SER A 185 -4.04 -7.24 -11.13
CA SER A 185 -4.58 -8.19 -10.17
C SER A 185 -4.99 -9.53 -10.80
N ARG A 186 -4.92 -9.68 -12.13
CA ARG A 186 -5.23 -10.96 -12.78
C ARG A 186 -4.34 -12.08 -12.24
N THR A 187 -4.89 -13.27 -12.18
CA THR A 187 -4.17 -14.47 -11.73
C THR A 187 -2.90 -14.70 -12.55
N SER A 188 -2.93 -14.41 -13.86
CA SER A 188 -1.77 -14.53 -14.76
C SER A 188 -0.67 -13.50 -14.50
N GLU A 189 -1.01 -12.35 -13.93
CA GLU A 189 -0.07 -11.25 -13.70
C GLU A 189 0.46 -11.27 -12.26
N LEU A 190 -0.45 -11.22 -11.29
CA LEU A 190 -0.10 -11.15 -9.87
C LEU A 190 0.34 -12.50 -9.30
N GLY A 191 -0.23 -13.62 -9.77
CA GLY A 191 0.11 -14.94 -9.29
C GLY A 191 1.61 -15.24 -9.35
N PRO A 192 2.29 -15.08 -10.50
CA PRO A 192 3.73 -15.28 -10.61
C PRO A 192 4.57 -14.35 -9.71
N VAL A 193 4.11 -13.12 -9.44
CA VAL A 193 4.77 -12.18 -8.52
C VAL A 193 4.73 -12.75 -7.09
N LEU A 194 3.55 -13.17 -6.64
CA LEU A 194 3.39 -13.75 -5.30
C LEU A 194 4.15 -15.07 -5.15
N ASP A 195 4.20 -15.90 -6.19
CA ASP A 195 4.92 -17.16 -6.17
C ASP A 195 6.45 -16.98 -6.03
N ARG A 196 7.02 -15.86 -6.54
CA ARG A 196 8.45 -15.53 -6.45
C ARG A 196 8.86 -14.78 -5.17
N LEU A 197 7.91 -14.29 -4.35
CA LEU A 197 8.27 -13.54 -3.14
C LEU A 197 9.18 -14.36 -2.22
N ALA A 198 10.41 -13.91 -2.08
CA ALA A 198 11.44 -14.57 -1.27
C ALA A 198 11.44 -14.14 0.20
N VAL A 199 10.67 -13.09 0.54
CA VAL A 199 10.63 -12.49 1.88
C VAL A 199 9.43 -12.96 2.68
N GLN A 200 9.55 -12.98 4.01
CA GLN A 200 8.40 -13.28 4.88
C GLN A 200 7.27 -12.32 4.61
N THR A 201 6.12 -12.84 4.23
CA THR A 201 4.94 -12.07 3.83
C THR A 201 3.75 -12.44 4.69
N ARG A 202 3.05 -11.44 5.20
CA ARG A 202 1.82 -11.62 6.01
C ARG A 202 0.66 -10.90 5.36
N TYR A 203 -0.45 -11.60 5.26
CA TYR A 203 -1.73 -11.01 4.88
C TYR A 203 -2.57 -10.72 6.12
N VAL A 204 -3.17 -9.54 6.16
CA VAL A 204 -4.27 -9.17 7.06
C VAL A 204 -5.50 -8.95 6.20
N VAL A 205 -6.50 -9.81 6.32
CA VAL A 205 -7.65 -9.90 5.41
C VAL A 205 -8.92 -9.46 6.13
N ALA A 206 -9.68 -8.54 5.51
CA ALA A 206 -11.01 -8.18 5.98
C ALA A 206 -12.01 -9.29 5.65
N SER A 207 -12.91 -9.67 6.57
CA SER A 207 -13.99 -10.62 6.31
C SER A 207 -15.37 -9.97 6.22
N GLY A 208 -15.48 -8.70 6.62
CA GLY A 208 -16.73 -7.95 6.55
C GLY A 208 -17.11 -7.56 5.12
N THR A 209 -18.43 -7.41 4.89
CA THR A 209 -18.98 -6.99 3.60
C THR A 209 -18.81 -5.50 3.40
N SER A 210 -18.33 -5.07 2.25
CA SER A 210 -18.26 -3.66 1.86
C SER A 210 -19.56 -3.20 1.24
N LEU A 211 -19.93 -1.93 1.45
CA LEU A 211 -21.12 -1.32 0.82
C LEU A 211 -21.00 -1.44 -0.71
N GLY A 212 -22.00 -2.06 -1.33
CA GLY A 212 -22.09 -2.20 -2.78
C GLY A 212 -21.46 -3.46 -3.36
N SER A 213 -20.80 -4.31 -2.55
CA SER A 213 -20.33 -5.64 -3.00
C SER A 213 -21.35 -6.72 -2.67
N LYS A 214 -21.49 -7.70 -3.54
CA LYS A 214 -22.19 -8.94 -3.21
C LYS A 214 -21.24 -9.78 -2.34
N GLY A 215 -21.73 -10.33 -1.22
CA GLY A 215 -20.91 -11.05 -0.25
C GLY A 215 -20.07 -12.17 -0.87
N ASP A 216 -20.62 -12.87 -1.85
CA ASP A 216 -19.99 -13.99 -2.54
C ASP A 216 -18.73 -13.57 -3.34
N GLU A 217 -18.74 -12.39 -3.95
CA GLU A 217 -17.57 -11.91 -4.71
C GLU A 217 -16.34 -11.67 -3.83
N GLN A 218 -16.55 -11.14 -2.62
CA GLN A 218 -15.44 -10.89 -1.70
C GLN A 218 -14.87 -12.18 -1.13
N GLU A 219 -15.70 -13.20 -0.94
CA GLU A 219 -15.25 -14.51 -0.48
C GLU A 219 -14.43 -15.21 -1.56
N VAL A 220 -14.87 -15.19 -2.82
CA VAL A 220 -14.11 -15.72 -3.97
C VAL A 220 -12.76 -15.04 -4.10
N ILE A 221 -12.69 -13.71 -3.98
CA ILE A 221 -11.42 -12.97 -4.00
C ILE A 221 -10.48 -13.44 -2.88
N ARG A 222 -11.00 -13.64 -1.67
CA ARG A 222 -10.20 -14.04 -0.52
C ARG A 222 -9.72 -15.48 -0.59
N THR A 223 -10.54 -16.38 -1.13
CA THR A 223 -10.16 -17.78 -1.34
C THR A 223 -9.08 -17.95 -2.42
N SER A 224 -8.87 -16.95 -3.29
CA SER A 224 -7.75 -16.96 -4.24
C SER A 224 -6.38 -17.05 -3.56
N LEU A 225 -6.28 -16.63 -2.27
CA LEU A 225 -5.05 -16.76 -1.50
C LEU A 225 -4.70 -18.19 -1.10
N ASP A 226 -5.66 -19.10 -1.04
CA ASP A 226 -5.41 -20.48 -0.59
C ASP A 226 -4.40 -21.16 -1.53
N GLY A 227 -4.54 -20.95 -2.84
CA GLY A 227 -3.60 -21.44 -3.83
C GLY A 227 -2.21 -20.81 -3.72
N VAL A 228 -2.14 -19.52 -3.40
CA VAL A 228 -0.87 -18.80 -3.23
C VAL A 228 -0.12 -19.29 -2.00
N THR A 229 -0.80 -19.35 -0.85
CA THR A 229 -0.19 -19.83 0.40
C THR A 229 0.25 -21.28 0.35
N ALA A 230 -0.42 -22.11 -0.45
CA ALA A 230 -0.04 -23.50 -0.69
C ALA A 230 1.27 -23.61 -1.52
N ARG A 231 1.51 -22.68 -2.46
CA ARG A 231 2.69 -22.70 -3.33
C ARG A 231 3.90 -22.00 -2.73
N ASN A 232 3.69 -20.89 -2.00
CA ASN A 232 4.78 -20.11 -1.42
C ASN A 232 4.76 -20.15 0.12
N PRO A 233 5.68 -20.90 0.77
CA PRO A 233 5.73 -21.05 2.22
C PRO A 233 6.10 -19.77 2.97
N ASN A 234 6.64 -18.75 2.30
CA ASN A 234 6.92 -17.44 2.89
C ASN A 234 5.65 -16.63 3.14
N ILE A 235 4.55 -16.96 2.46
CA ILE A 235 3.28 -16.24 2.54
C ILE A 235 2.34 -16.91 3.53
N LYS A 236 1.82 -16.13 4.49
CA LYS A 236 0.84 -16.60 5.46
C LYS A 236 -0.26 -15.57 5.67
N VAL A 237 -1.48 -16.03 5.91
CA VAL A 237 -2.57 -15.18 6.42
C VAL A 237 -2.42 -15.13 7.94
N SER A 238 -1.97 -13.99 8.48
CA SER A 238 -1.78 -13.81 9.92
C SER A 238 -3.07 -13.43 10.64
N ALA A 239 -3.98 -12.72 9.98
CA ALA A 239 -5.26 -12.35 10.56
C ALA A 239 -6.39 -12.28 9.52
N LYS A 240 -7.57 -12.80 9.91
CA LYS A 240 -8.86 -12.52 9.25
C LYS A 240 -9.70 -11.70 10.22
N VAL A 241 -9.96 -10.42 9.89
CA VAL A 241 -10.63 -9.47 10.79
C VAL A 241 -12.07 -9.22 10.35
N ALA A 242 -12.97 -8.99 11.31
CA ALA A 242 -14.41 -8.80 11.03
C ALA A 242 -14.75 -7.48 10.31
N SER A 243 -13.83 -6.55 10.25
CA SER A 243 -14.03 -5.28 9.54
C SER A 243 -14.16 -5.48 8.03
N ASN A 244 -14.79 -4.52 7.37
CA ASN A 244 -14.78 -4.41 5.92
C ASN A 244 -13.50 -3.69 5.43
N HIS A 245 -13.25 -3.73 4.13
CA HIS A 245 -12.11 -3.13 3.45
C HIS A 245 -11.79 -1.68 3.90
N GLY A 246 -12.79 -0.81 3.92
CA GLY A 246 -12.60 0.61 4.24
C GLY A 246 -12.42 0.92 5.75
N ALA A 247 -12.84 0.00 6.63
CA ALA A 247 -12.77 0.18 8.08
C ALA A 247 -11.53 -0.44 8.72
N LEU A 248 -10.86 -1.37 8.02
CA LEU A 248 -9.79 -2.21 8.56
C LEU A 248 -8.65 -1.39 9.16
N LEU A 249 -8.08 -0.43 8.42
CA LEU A 249 -6.97 0.41 8.94
C LEU A 249 -7.36 1.21 10.19
N LYS A 250 -8.65 1.46 10.37
CA LYS A 250 -9.17 2.22 11.51
C LYS A 250 -9.51 1.34 12.71
N LYS A 251 -10.02 0.13 12.47
CA LYS A 251 -10.55 -0.74 13.54
C LYS A 251 -9.56 -1.83 13.97
N ASP A 252 -8.76 -2.34 13.02
CA ASP A 252 -7.92 -3.51 13.24
C ASP A 252 -6.40 -3.19 13.13
N ALA A 253 -6.03 -1.97 13.49
CA ALA A 253 -4.62 -1.55 13.55
C ALA A 253 -3.73 -2.50 14.39
N PRO A 254 -4.19 -3.08 15.53
CA PRO A 254 -3.40 -4.07 16.26
C PRO A 254 -3.02 -5.30 15.44
N ALA A 255 -3.93 -5.83 14.61
CA ALA A 255 -3.65 -6.99 13.76
C ALA A 255 -2.59 -6.69 12.71
N ILE A 256 -2.63 -5.46 12.13
CA ILE A 256 -1.60 -5.01 11.19
C ILE A 256 -0.25 -4.84 11.91
N ALA A 257 -0.25 -4.24 13.10
CA ALA A 257 0.96 -4.04 13.88
C ALA A 257 1.61 -5.38 14.28
N GLU A 258 0.83 -6.39 14.63
CA GLU A 258 1.32 -7.73 14.91
C GLU A 258 1.95 -8.37 13.68
N ALA A 259 1.31 -8.26 12.51
CA ALA A 259 1.87 -8.73 11.26
C ALA A 259 3.21 -8.05 10.92
N VAL A 260 3.34 -6.75 11.19
CA VAL A 260 4.61 -6.01 11.01
C VAL A 260 5.69 -6.53 11.96
N ARG A 261 5.37 -6.75 13.24
CA ARG A 261 6.34 -7.32 14.22
C ARG A 261 6.79 -8.71 13.81
N ASP A 262 5.86 -9.55 13.33
CA ASP A 262 6.17 -10.92 12.89
C ASP A 262 7.18 -10.92 11.73
N VAL A 263 7.00 -10.09 10.71
CA VAL A 263 7.92 -10.04 9.57
C VAL A 263 9.23 -9.30 9.86
N ALA A 264 9.24 -8.40 10.85
CA ALA A 264 10.44 -7.66 11.26
C ALA A 264 11.43 -8.54 12.05
N GLY A 265 10.96 -9.66 12.60
CA GLY A 265 11.78 -10.60 13.37
C GLY A 265 11.99 -10.18 14.84
N PRO A 266 12.62 -11.07 15.65
CA PRO A 266 12.70 -10.90 17.10
C PRO A 266 13.56 -9.73 17.60
N SER A 267 14.28 -9.04 16.73
CA SER A 267 15.06 -7.83 17.07
C SER A 267 14.22 -6.54 17.14
N ALA A 268 12.90 -6.64 16.98
CA ALA A 268 11.97 -5.52 16.92
C ALA A 268 11.23 -5.24 18.25
N VAL A 269 11.58 -5.96 19.32
CA VAL A 269 10.97 -5.82 20.67
C VAL A 269 11.97 -5.28 21.68
#